data_fc8be8e3edcf4cac416618996aedd3b8
#
_entry.id   fc8be8e3edcf4cac416618996aedd3b8
#
_cell.length_a   1.000
_cell.length_b   1.000
_cell.length_c   1.000
_cell.angle_alpha   90.00
_cell.angle_beta   90.00
_cell.angle_gamma   90.00
#
_symmetry.space_group_name_H-M   'P 1'
#
loop_
_entity.id
_entity.type
_entity.pdbx_description
1 polymer ?
#
loop_
_entity_poly.entity_id
_entity_poly.type
_entity_poly.pdbx_seq_one_letter_code
_entity_poly.pdbx_strand_id
1 'polypeptide(L)'
;MNENDNKHDAAWVSQFLASRRTTRDFLPTPVAQEIINQILTDSLTAPSWSNTRPFKVAVATDDVRDRISNEFLSRWSVLSKILHKGIRNKLRLIYSRYGLPTSNRSIVKPYVKELKPRAQRVGKELYELFGVARGDRSARDKQWGKNYSFFGAPVELFIYIHKSLHIYAASDAGLMMENLMLSAHAHGLGTCAQGAVSFWDDVVRGEFEISKDYRLLCGIAIGYPSNSPVNSFGAHRIGLDELLFKAKKR
;
A
#
# COMPACT_ATOMS: atom_id res chain seq x y z
N MET A 1 36.99 -8.06 18.31
CA MET A 1 36.13 -7.88 17.13
C MET A 1 36.74 -6.74 16.33
N ASN A 2 37.24 -7.06 15.14
CA ASN A 2 37.91 -6.06 14.28
C ASN A 2 36.89 -5.02 13.82
N GLU A 3 37.21 -3.73 14.02
CA GLU A 3 36.37 -2.57 13.57
C GLU A 3 36.17 -2.49 12.03
N ASN A 4 36.74 -3.40 11.28
CA ASN A 4 36.70 -3.38 9.81
C ASN A 4 35.61 -4.25 9.17
N ASP A 5 34.83 -5.04 9.92
CA ASP A 5 33.90 -6.02 9.34
C ASP A 5 32.46 -5.49 9.11
N ASN A 6 32.16 -4.21 9.34
CA ASN A 6 30.81 -3.68 9.26
C ASN A 6 30.63 -2.39 8.43
N LYS A 7 31.57 -2.07 7.54
CA LYS A 7 31.32 -1.04 6.54
C LYS A 7 30.63 -1.66 5.33
N HIS A 8 29.30 -1.80 5.40
CA HIS A 8 28.56 -1.90 4.15
C HIS A 8 28.95 -0.70 3.29
N ASP A 9 29.55 -0.96 2.15
CA ASP A 9 29.91 0.07 1.18
C ASP A 9 28.67 0.92 0.84
N ALA A 10 28.80 2.23 0.79
CA ALA A 10 27.72 3.13 0.42
C ALA A 10 27.09 2.75 -0.94
N ALA A 11 27.88 2.18 -1.85
CA ALA A 11 27.42 1.66 -3.12
C ALA A 11 26.45 0.47 -2.94
N TRP A 12 26.74 -0.45 -2.02
CA TRP A 12 25.85 -1.55 -1.70
C TRP A 12 24.50 -1.04 -1.16
N VAL A 13 24.52 -0.08 -0.22
CA VAL A 13 23.29 0.53 0.32
C VAL A 13 22.46 1.16 -0.80
N SER A 14 23.10 1.92 -1.69
CA SER A 14 22.42 2.54 -2.84
C SER A 14 21.80 1.50 -3.78
N GLN A 15 22.50 0.41 -4.07
CA GLN A 15 22.01 -0.68 -4.90
C GLN A 15 20.84 -1.42 -4.22
N PHE A 16 20.93 -1.68 -2.92
CA PHE A 16 19.87 -2.32 -2.14
C PHE A 16 18.58 -1.47 -2.16
N LEU A 17 18.67 -0.18 -1.87
CA LEU A 17 17.53 0.74 -1.94
C LEU A 17 16.92 0.80 -3.35
N ALA A 18 17.77 0.82 -4.38
CA ALA A 18 17.34 0.86 -5.78
C ALA A 18 16.74 -0.47 -6.27
N SER A 19 17.05 -1.60 -5.64
CA SER A 19 16.60 -2.93 -6.05
C SER A 19 15.15 -3.23 -5.64
N ARG A 20 14.65 -2.65 -4.53
CA ARG A 20 13.28 -2.87 -4.05
C ARG A 20 12.24 -2.43 -5.10
N ARG A 21 11.28 -3.30 -5.35
CA ARG A 21 10.14 -3.05 -6.26
C ARG A 21 8.83 -3.26 -5.52
N THR A 22 7.76 -2.67 -6.05
CA THR A 22 6.40 -2.97 -5.59
C THR A 22 5.93 -4.27 -6.23
N THR A 23 5.64 -5.27 -5.41
CA THR A 23 5.16 -6.60 -5.84
C THR A 23 3.64 -6.59 -6.00
N ARG A 24 3.11 -7.04 -7.13
CA ARG A 24 1.66 -7.05 -7.43
C ARG A 24 1.16 -8.40 -7.91
N ASP A 25 1.91 -9.44 -7.59
CA ASP A 25 1.55 -10.84 -7.81
C ASP A 25 2.40 -11.70 -6.88
N PHE A 26 1.76 -12.42 -5.96
CA PHE A 26 2.45 -13.16 -4.91
C PHE A 26 2.18 -14.65 -5.04
N LEU A 27 3.16 -15.45 -4.60
CA LEU A 27 2.98 -16.87 -4.37
C LEU A 27 2.09 -17.10 -3.13
N PRO A 28 1.30 -18.17 -3.09
CA PRO A 28 0.48 -18.50 -1.93
C PRO A 28 1.28 -19.07 -0.75
N THR A 29 2.60 -19.15 -0.89
CA THR A 29 3.51 -19.69 0.13
C THR A 29 3.41 -18.87 1.42
N PRO A 30 3.07 -19.49 2.57
CA PRO A 30 3.01 -18.80 3.84
C PRO A 30 4.35 -18.15 4.21
N VAL A 31 4.29 -17.03 4.90
CA VAL A 31 5.47 -16.39 5.50
C VAL A 31 5.56 -16.83 6.96
N ALA A 32 6.74 -17.31 7.37
CA ALA A 32 6.96 -17.75 8.75
C ALA A 32 6.73 -16.59 9.74
N GLN A 33 6.07 -16.87 10.87
CA GLN A 33 5.72 -15.86 11.86
C GLN A 33 6.95 -15.15 12.42
N GLU A 34 8.08 -15.86 12.53
CA GLU A 34 9.36 -15.31 12.98
C GLU A 34 9.87 -14.21 12.04
N ILE A 35 9.70 -14.40 10.73
CA ILE A 35 10.07 -13.39 9.71
C ILE A 35 9.16 -12.18 9.83
N ILE A 36 7.85 -12.40 9.99
CA ILE A 36 6.89 -11.29 10.18
C ILE A 36 7.28 -10.49 11.43
N ASN A 37 7.57 -11.16 12.54
CA ASN A 37 7.97 -10.52 13.79
C ASN A 37 9.28 -9.74 13.63
N GLN A 38 10.26 -10.30 12.92
CA GLN A 38 11.54 -9.62 12.66
C GLN A 38 11.33 -8.35 11.84
N ILE A 39 10.57 -8.43 10.77
CA ILE A 39 10.25 -7.26 9.91
C ILE A 39 9.54 -6.15 10.71
N LEU A 40 8.60 -6.52 11.57
CA LEU A 40 7.91 -5.57 12.45
C LEU A 40 8.88 -4.95 13.47
N THR A 41 9.78 -5.75 14.04
CA THR A 41 10.83 -5.28 14.97
C THR A 41 11.76 -4.29 14.27
N ASP A 42 12.26 -4.61 13.09
CA ASP A 42 13.13 -3.74 12.31
C ASP A 42 12.42 -2.41 11.98
N SER A 43 11.12 -2.47 11.69
CA SER A 43 10.33 -1.27 11.41
C SER A 43 10.28 -0.28 12.57
N LEU A 44 10.39 -0.76 13.82
CA LEU A 44 10.39 0.07 15.03
C LEU A 44 11.67 0.89 15.22
N THR A 45 12.73 0.61 14.45
CA THR A 45 13.97 1.41 14.45
C THR A 45 13.78 2.77 13.77
N ALA A 46 12.68 2.96 13.03
CA ALA A 46 12.37 4.23 12.41
C ALA A 46 12.22 5.35 13.44
N PRO A 47 12.74 6.56 13.17
CA PRO A 47 12.51 7.71 14.04
C PRO A 47 11.05 8.15 13.99
N SER A 48 10.61 8.85 15.04
CA SER A 48 9.29 9.46 15.08
C SER A 48 9.32 10.78 15.86
N TRP A 49 8.35 11.65 15.60
CA TRP A 49 8.21 12.91 16.32
C TRP A 49 8.17 12.67 17.83
N SER A 50 9.14 13.28 18.55
CA SER A 50 9.32 13.11 20.00
C SER A 50 9.32 11.66 20.47
N ASN A 51 9.75 10.74 19.62
CA ASN A 51 9.79 9.30 19.87
C ASN A 51 8.42 8.70 20.27
N THR A 52 7.31 9.30 19.78
CA THR A 52 5.94 8.92 20.18
C THR A 52 5.41 7.68 19.47
N ARG A 53 5.97 7.30 18.33
CA ARG A 53 5.52 6.18 17.49
C ARG A 53 3.99 6.15 17.33
N PRO A 54 3.38 7.19 16.71
CA PRO A 54 1.94 7.38 16.68
C PRO A 54 1.25 6.48 15.65
N PHE A 55 1.71 5.27 15.50
CA PHE A 55 1.20 4.26 14.58
C PHE A 55 1.01 2.91 15.26
N LYS A 56 0.10 2.11 14.74
CA LYS A 56 -0.13 0.71 15.11
C LYS A 56 -0.39 -0.11 13.86
N VAL A 57 -0.15 -1.41 13.95
CA VAL A 57 -0.32 -2.35 12.84
C VAL A 57 -1.27 -3.46 13.27
N ALA A 58 -2.27 -3.74 12.44
CA ALA A 58 -3.05 -4.97 12.52
C ALA A 58 -2.51 -5.93 11.46
N VAL A 59 -2.17 -7.15 11.88
CA VAL A 59 -1.58 -8.19 11.02
C VAL A 59 -2.65 -9.21 10.69
N ALA A 60 -3.03 -9.30 9.43
CA ALA A 60 -3.99 -10.28 8.94
C ALA A 60 -3.28 -11.40 8.16
N THR A 61 -3.45 -12.62 8.61
CA THR A 61 -3.01 -13.85 7.96
C THR A 61 -4.20 -14.83 7.89
N ASP A 62 -4.06 -15.90 7.17
CA ASP A 62 -4.96 -17.04 7.14
C ASP A 62 -6.46 -16.64 7.06
N ASP A 63 -7.29 -17.20 7.90
CA ASP A 63 -8.74 -16.98 7.91
C ASP A 63 -9.13 -15.51 8.12
N VAL A 64 -8.38 -14.76 8.96
CA VAL A 64 -8.65 -13.33 9.20
C VAL A 64 -8.43 -12.53 7.93
N ARG A 65 -7.31 -12.77 7.26
CA ARG A 65 -6.97 -12.16 5.97
C ARG A 65 -8.03 -12.48 4.92
N ASP A 66 -8.49 -13.74 4.87
CA ASP A 66 -9.46 -14.20 3.88
C ASP A 66 -10.85 -13.60 4.13
N ARG A 67 -11.33 -13.52 5.38
CA ARG A 67 -12.58 -12.84 5.70
C ARG A 67 -12.57 -11.37 5.30
N ILE A 68 -11.50 -10.63 5.60
CA ILE A 68 -11.35 -9.23 5.20
C ILE A 68 -11.33 -9.09 3.67
N SER A 69 -10.55 -9.93 2.98
CA SER A 69 -10.48 -9.94 1.52
C SER A 69 -11.84 -10.19 0.87
N ASN A 70 -12.57 -11.19 1.34
CA ASN A 70 -13.89 -11.56 0.81
C ASN A 70 -14.90 -10.41 0.98
N GLU A 71 -14.92 -9.75 2.14
CA GLU A 71 -15.81 -8.61 2.36
C GLU A 71 -15.40 -7.40 1.51
N PHE A 72 -14.12 -7.10 1.38
CA PHE A 72 -13.63 -6.06 0.49
C PHE A 72 -14.01 -6.32 -0.97
N LEU A 73 -13.83 -7.53 -1.47
CA LEU A 73 -14.20 -7.93 -2.84
C LEU A 73 -15.71 -7.86 -3.05
N SER A 74 -16.51 -8.26 -2.07
CA SER A 74 -17.96 -8.15 -2.11
C SER A 74 -18.37 -6.67 -2.26
N ARG A 75 -17.85 -5.78 -1.43
CA ARG A 75 -18.12 -4.33 -1.51
C ARG A 75 -17.63 -3.72 -2.82
N TRP A 76 -16.45 -4.12 -3.29
CA TRP A 76 -15.92 -3.67 -4.57
C TRP A 76 -16.80 -4.11 -5.75
N SER A 77 -17.31 -5.33 -5.72
CA SER A 77 -18.21 -5.84 -6.77
C SER A 77 -19.48 -4.98 -6.93
N VAL A 78 -19.96 -4.39 -5.85
CA VAL A 78 -21.10 -3.46 -5.86
C VAL A 78 -20.66 -2.08 -6.30
N LEU A 79 -19.61 -1.53 -5.71
CA LEU A 79 -19.13 -0.18 -5.99
C LEU A 79 -18.70 -0.02 -7.46
N SER A 80 -17.92 -0.95 -8.01
CA SER A 80 -17.44 -0.88 -9.40
C SER A 80 -18.58 -0.87 -10.41
N LYS A 81 -19.62 -1.69 -10.21
CA LYS A 81 -20.81 -1.70 -11.09
C LYS A 81 -21.55 -0.37 -11.09
N ILE A 82 -21.52 0.34 -9.99
CA ILE A 82 -22.23 1.60 -9.81
C ILE A 82 -21.47 2.79 -10.38
N LEU A 83 -20.15 2.78 -10.28
CA LEU A 83 -19.29 3.81 -10.87
C LEU A 83 -19.47 3.90 -12.40
N HIS A 84 -19.89 2.81 -13.05
CA HIS A 84 -20.02 2.74 -14.51
C HIS A 84 -21.46 2.69 -15.05
N LYS A 85 -22.45 2.50 -14.20
CA LYS A 85 -23.87 2.41 -14.60
C LYS A 85 -24.64 3.63 -14.12
N GLY A 86 -25.47 4.19 -15.03
CA GLY A 86 -26.17 5.45 -14.85
C GLY A 86 -27.00 5.65 -13.57
N ILE A 87 -27.75 6.73 -13.50
CA ILE A 87 -28.45 7.28 -12.33
C ILE A 87 -29.24 6.27 -11.49
N ARG A 88 -29.88 5.28 -12.10
CA ARG A 88 -30.66 4.24 -11.38
C ARG A 88 -29.83 3.41 -10.38
N ASN A 89 -28.58 3.07 -10.73
CA ASN A 89 -27.73 2.27 -9.85
C ASN A 89 -27.10 3.14 -8.75
N LYS A 90 -26.89 4.43 -9.00
CA LYS A 90 -26.49 5.38 -7.96
C LYS A 90 -27.55 5.50 -6.86
N LEU A 91 -28.84 5.55 -7.23
CA LEU A 91 -29.96 5.56 -6.27
C LEU A 91 -30.00 4.29 -5.40
N ARG A 92 -29.78 3.11 -6.00
CA ARG A 92 -29.75 1.84 -5.25
C ARG A 92 -28.61 1.78 -4.23
N LEU A 93 -27.41 2.32 -4.57
CA LEU A 93 -26.28 2.42 -3.65
C LEU A 93 -26.56 3.36 -2.48
N ILE A 94 -27.13 4.52 -2.77
CA ILE A 94 -27.52 5.51 -1.74
C ILE A 94 -28.50 4.90 -0.75
N TYR A 95 -29.42 4.07 -1.23
CA TYR A 95 -30.44 3.42 -0.41
C TYR A 95 -29.87 2.28 0.46
N SER A 96 -29.02 1.41 -0.11
CA SER A 96 -28.46 0.26 0.63
C SER A 96 -27.24 0.60 1.48
N ARG A 97 -26.56 1.70 1.20
CA ARG A 97 -25.23 2.10 1.74
C ARG A 97 -24.12 1.04 1.63
N TYR A 98 -24.46 -0.20 1.27
CA TYR A 98 -23.49 -1.28 1.13
C TYR A 98 -22.54 -1.02 -0.06
N GLY A 99 -21.25 -1.20 0.15
CA GLY A 99 -20.20 -0.92 -0.84
C GLY A 99 -19.78 0.55 -0.92
N LEU A 100 -20.47 1.48 -0.21
CA LEU A 100 -19.96 2.86 -0.11
C LEU A 100 -18.71 2.90 0.77
N PRO A 101 -17.69 3.72 0.41
CA PRO A 101 -16.54 3.95 1.28
C PRO A 101 -16.98 4.53 2.63
N THR A 102 -16.59 3.87 3.72
CA THR A 102 -16.90 4.27 5.10
C THR A 102 -15.84 5.20 5.69
N SER A 103 -14.64 5.20 5.11
CA SER A 103 -13.52 6.00 5.60
C SER A 103 -12.83 6.80 4.50
N ASN A 104 -11.57 6.64 4.26
CA ASN A 104 -10.72 7.53 3.47
C ASN A 104 -11.15 7.70 1.99
N ARG A 105 -11.95 8.74 1.72
CA ARG A 105 -12.38 9.09 0.35
C ARG A 105 -11.34 9.91 -0.42
N SER A 106 -10.25 10.31 0.20
CA SER A 106 -9.25 11.19 -0.45
C SER A 106 -8.45 10.48 -1.55
N ILE A 107 -8.34 9.15 -1.51
CA ILE A 107 -7.63 8.37 -2.53
C ILE A 107 -8.27 8.44 -3.94
N VAL A 108 -9.52 8.83 -4.06
CA VAL A 108 -10.20 9.04 -5.37
C VAL A 108 -10.17 10.49 -5.84
N LYS A 109 -9.58 11.39 -5.07
CA LYS A 109 -9.43 12.79 -5.53
C LYS A 109 -8.50 12.84 -6.74
N PRO A 110 -8.86 13.61 -7.77
CA PRO A 110 -8.03 13.74 -8.97
C PRO A 110 -6.68 14.38 -8.64
N TYR A 111 -5.63 13.86 -9.23
CA TYR A 111 -4.32 14.51 -9.19
C TYR A 111 -4.33 15.84 -9.91
N VAL A 112 -3.58 16.81 -9.39
CA VAL A 112 -3.51 18.17 -9.91
C VAL A 112 -2.16 18.47 -10.55
N LYS A 113 -2.15 19.41 -11.50
CA LYS A 113 -0.93 19.98 -12.13
C LYS A 113 0.14 18.92 -12.42
N GLU A 114 1.34 19.15 -11.90
CA GLU A 114 2.54 18.33 -12.12
C GLU A 114 2.43 16.87 -11.60
N LEU A 115 1.55 16.60 -10.67
CA LEU A 115 1.34 15.23 -10.15
C LEU A 115 0.57 14.35 -11.14
N LYS A 116 -0.34 14.96 -11.92
CA LYS A 116 -1.22 14.24 -12.84
C LYS A 116 -0.45 13.49 -13.95
N PRO A 117 0.52 14.10 -14.66
CA PRO A 117 1.30 13.38 -15.68
C PRO A 117 2.08 12.19 -15.11
N ARG A 118 2.64 12.33 -13.92
CA ARG A 118 3.39 11.24 -13.25
C ARG A 118 2.47 10.06 -12.94
N ALA A 119 1.30 10.32 -12.36
CA ALA A 119 0.30 9.30 -12.06
C ALA A 119 -0.25 8.63 -13.33
N GLN A 120 -0.48 9.41 -14.40
CA GLN A 120 -0.96 8.88 -15.68
C GLN A 120 0.09 7.99 -16.36
N ARG A 121 1.37 8.35 -16.30
CA ARG A 121 2.47 7.54 -16.84
C ARG A 121 2.50 6.16 -16.18
N VAL A 122 2.58 6.12 -14.84
CA VAL A 122 2.60 4.86 -14.09
C VAL A 122 1.34 4.03 -14.37
N GLY A 123 0.17 4.67 -14.40
CA GLY A 123 -1.08 3.97 -14.71
C GLY A 123 -1.08 3.35 -16.11
N LYS A 124 -0.61 4.09 -17.12
CA LYS A 124 -0.52 3.59 -18.50
C LYS A 124 0.43 2.39 -18.59
N GLU A 125 1.66 2.53 -18.08
CA GLU A 125 2.69 1.49 -18.13
C GLU A 125 2.25 0.21 -17.41
N LEU A 126 1.61 0.33 -16.24
CA LEU A 126 1.08 -0.83 -15.50
C LEU A 126 -0.07 -1.52 -16.23
N TYR A 127 -1.04 -0.77 -16.79
CA TYR A 127 -2.15 -1.36 -17.50
C TYR A 127 -1.71 -2.04 -18.81
N GLU A 128 -0.69 -1.52 -19.48
CA GLU A 128 -0.07 -2.18 -20.64
C GLU A 128 0.56 -3.53 -20.24
N LEU A 129 1.29 -3.59 -19.11
CA LEU A 129 1.84 -4.84 -18.57
C LEU A 129 0.76 -5.86 -18.18
N PHE A 130 -0.40 -5.39 -17.72
CA PHE A 130 -1.54 -6.24 -17.40
C PHE A 130 -2.35 -6.65 -18.63
N GLY A 131 -1.98 -6.20 -19.83
CA GLY A 131 -2.74 -6.45 -21.05
C GLY A 131 -4.11 -5.77 -21.08
N VAL A 132 -4.31 -4.71 -20.31
CA VAL A 132 -5.58 -3.98 -20.22
C VAL A 132 -5.65 -2.90 -21.29
N ALA A 133 -6.50 -3.07 -22.28
CA ALA A 133 -6.68 -2.13 -23.37
C ALA A 133 -7.21 -0.75 -22.89
N ARG A 134 -6.80 0.31 -23.59
CA ARG A 134 -7.30 1.65 -23.32
C ARG A 134 -8.83 1.71 -23.54
N GLY A 135 -9.57 2.11 -22.49
CA GLY A 135 -11.03 2.17 -22.52
C GLY A 135 -11.72 0.93 -21.94
N ASP A 136 -11.04 -0.19 -21.77
CA ASP A 136 -11.59 -1.36 -21.10
C ASP A 136 -11.73 -1.13 -19.60
N ARG A 137 -12.93 -0.65 -19.24
CA ARG A 137 -13.29 -0.35 -17.85
C ARG A 137 -13.43 -1.61 -17.00
N SER A 138 -13.96 -2.68 -17.60
CA SER A 138 -14.18 -3.97 -16.90
C SER A 138 -12.85 -4.59 -16.48
N ALA A 139 -11.90 -4.68 -17.41
CA ALA A 139 -10.56 -5.19 -17.10
C ALA A 139 -9.83 -4.31 -16.07
N ARG A 140 -9.98 -2.96 -16.15
CA ARG A 140 -9.44 -2.05 -15.14
C ARG A 140 -10.05 -2.27 -13.75
N ASP A 141 -11.35 -2.46 -13.65
CA ASP A 141 -12.04 -2.73 -12.38
C ASP A 141 -11.61 -4.07 -11.79
N LYS A 142 -11.46 -5.09 -12.63
CA LYS A 142 -10.92 -6.39 -12.22
C LYS A 142 -9.49 -6.26 -11.69
N GLN A 143 -8.65 -5.49 -12.39
CA GLN A 143 -7.28 -5.26 -11.97
C GLN A 143 -7.20 -4.41 -10.68
N TRP A 144 -8.05 -3.38 -10.54
CA TRP A 144 -8.16 -2.62 -9.30
C TRP A 144 -8.64 -3.49 -8.14
N GLY A 145 -9.56 -4.42 -8.40
CA GLY A 145 -10.07 -5.38 -7.43
C GLY A 145 -8.98 -6.23 -6.78
N LYS A 146 -7.85 -6.46 -7.46
CA LYS A 146 -6.71 -7.19 -6.89
C LYS A 146 -6.11 -6.52 -5.65
N ASN A 147 -6.30 -5.21 -5.46
CA ASN A 147 -5.94 -4.57 -4.18
C ASN A 147 -6.69 -5.19 -3.01
N TYR A 148 -7.92 -5.61 -3.20
CA TYR A 148 -8.79 -6.16 -2.16
C TYR A 148 -8.59 -7.66 -1.91
N SER A 149 -7.89 -8.34 -2.81
CA SER A 149 -7.34 -9.68 -2.58
C SER A 149 -5.85 -9.65 -2.25
N PHE A 150 -5.33 -8.43 -1.93
CA PHE A 150 -3.94 -8.20 -1.54
C PHE A 150 -2.93 -8.75 -2.57
N PHE A 151 -3.32 -8.73 -3.86
CA PHE A 151 -2.56 -9.32 -4.96
C PHE A 151 -2.19 -10.80 -4.77
N GLY A 152 -2.91 -11.54 -3.92
CA GLY A 152 -2.63 -12.93 -3.57
C GLY A 152 -1.63 -13.11 -2.42
N ALA A 153 -1.16 -12.03 -1.79
CA ALA A 153 -0.23 -12.12 -0.66
C ALA A 153 -0.84 -12.87 0.53
N PRO A 154 -0.08 -13.74 1.21
CA PRO A 154 -0.56 -14.46 2.39
C PRO A 154 -0.67 -13.57 3.64
N VAL A 155 -0.02 -12.43 3.66
CA VAL A 155 -0.02 -11.47 4.79
C VAL A 155 -0.47 -10.11 4.31
N GLU A 156 -1.38 -9.47 5.07
CA GLU A 156 -1.74 -8.08 4.90
C GLU A 156 -1.57 -7.33 6.23
N LEU A 157 -0.86 -6.24 6.19
CA LEU A 157 -0.69 -5.34 7.32
C LEU A 157 -1.56 -4.11 7.12
N PHE A 158 -2.41 -3.79 8.10
CA PHE A 158 -3.18 -2.56 8.11
C PHE A 158 -2.51 -1.53 9.02
N ILE A 159 -2.06 -0.43 8.44
CA ILE A 159 -1.31 0.62 9.12
C ILE A 159 -2.27 1.68 9.64
N TYR A 160 -2.32 1.83 10.95
CA TYR A 160 -3.14 2.80 11.65
C TYR A 160 -2.30 3.94 12.21
N ILE A 161 -2.82 5.15 12.15
CA ILE A 161 -2.17 6.35 12.70
C ILE A 161 -3.06 7.04 13.72
N HIS A 162 -2.44 7.57 14.77
CA HIS A 162 -3.14 8.31 15.81
C HIS A 162 -3.68 9.64 15.29
N LYS A 163 -4.95 9.94 15.57
CA LYS A 163 -5.66 11.11 15.03
C LYS A 163 -5.12 12.45 15.52
N SER A 164 -4.56 12.49 16.73
CA SER A 164 -4.13 13.75 17.36
C SER A 164 -2.92 14.41 16.68
N LEU A 165 -2.04 13.64 16.03
CA LEU A 165 -0.81 14.17 15.43
C LEU A 165 -0.93 14.44 13.92
N HIS A 166 -2.11 14.21 13.32
CA HIS A 166 -2.42 14.56 11.92
C HIS A 166 -1.32 14.18 10.92
N ILE A 167 -0.68 15.19 10.30
CA ILE A 167 0.33 15.00 9.26
C ILE A 167 1.61 14.35 9.81
N TYR A 168 2.00 14.64 11.04
CA TYR A 168 3.20 14.06 11.65
C TYR A 168 3.04 12.56 11.89
N ALA A 169 1.85 12.10 12.31
CA ALA A 169 1.58 10.67 12.43
C ALA A 169 1.69 9.93 11.08
N ALA A 170 1.28 10.57 9.98
CA ALA A 170 1.42 9.99 8.64
C ALA A 170 2.87 10.01 8.16
N SER A 171 3.64 11.06 8.48
CA SER A 171 5.08 11.16 8.21
C SER A 171 5.84 10.04 8.92
N ASP A 172 5.61 9.90 10.23
CA ASP A 172 6.26 8.87 11.06
C ASP A 172 5.90 7.46 10.59
N ALA A 173 4.63 7.22 10.24
CA ALA A 173 4.21 5.96 9.66
C ALA A 173 4.90 5.69 8.31
N GLY A 174 5.14 6.71 7.48
CA GLY A 174 5.88 6.57 6.22
C GLY A 174 7.33 6.12 6.45
N LEU A 175 8.02 6.66 7.44
CA LEU A 175 9.37 6.24 7.85
C LEU A 175 9.38 4.77 8.32
N MET A 176 8.44 4.41 9.19
CA MET A 176 8.26 3.04 9.65
C MET A 176 7.97 2.07 8.50
N MET A 177 7.08 2.45 7.58
CA MET A 177 6.72 1.63 6.42
C MET A 177 7.91 1.38 5.49
N GLU A 178 8.80 2.38 5.29
CA GLU A 178 9.98 2.18 4.45
C GLU A 178 10.95 1.20 5.10
N ASN A 179 11.24 1.33 6.40
CA ASN A 179 12.06 0.34 7.12
C ASN A 179 11.45 -1.07 7.01
N LEU A 180 10.14 -1.20 7.19
CA LEU A 180 9.40 -2.46 7.05
C LEU A 180 9.57 -3.06 5.66
N MET A 181 9.38 -2.26 4.61
CA MET A 181 9.49 -2.74 3.22
C MET A 181 10.92 -3.11 2.84
N LEU A 182 11.93 -2.43 3.38
CA LEU A 182 13.34 -2.75 3.17
C LEU A 182 13.74 -4.02 3.92
N SER A 183 13.28 -4.20 5.18
CA SER A 183 13.50 -5.44 5.93
C SER A 183 12.86 -6.63 5.22
N ALA A 184 11.60 -6.51 4.77
CA ALA A 184 10.94 -7.54 3.98
C ALA A 184 11.74 -7.89 2.71
N HIS A 185 12.25 -6.87 2.00
CA HIS A 185 13.09 -7.06 0.82
C HIS A 185 14.41 -7.80 1.14
N ALA A 186 15.05 -7.51 2.26
CA ALA A 186 16.24 -8.22 2.73
C ALA A 186 15.96 -9.70 3.02
N HIS A 187 14.75 -10.03 3.45
CA HIS A 187 14.27 -11.41 3.65
C HIS A 187 13.78 -12.09 2.37
N GLY A 188 13.97 -11.49 1.19
CA GLY A 188 13.50 -12.04 -0.09
C GLY A 188 11.99 -11.92 -0.31
N LEU A 189 11.29 -11.15 0.53
CA LEU A 189 9.86 -10.91 0.39
C LEU A 189 9.59 -9.67 -0.46
N GLY A 190 8.47 -9.73 -1.17
CA GLY A 190 7.90 -8.58 -1.87
C GLY A 190 6.88 -7.85 -0.99
N THR A 191 6.68 -6.56 -1.28
CA THR A 191 5.69 -5.74 -0.60
C THR A 191 4.90 -4.88 -1.58
N CYS A 192 3.63 -4.57 -1.23
CA CYS A 192 2.80 -3.62 -1.94
C CYS A 192 2.04 -2.72 -0.97
N ALA A 193 2.43 -1.45 -0.86
CA ALA A 193 1.64 -0.47 -0.11
C ALA A 193 0.36 -0.11 -0.87
N GLN A 194 -0.81 -0.17 -0.19
CA GLN A 194 -2.14 -0.10 -0.78
C GLN A 194 -3.03 0.94 -0.11
N GLY A 195 -3.23 2.09 -0.77
CA GLY A 195 -4.21 3.08 -0.30
C GLY A 195 -5.66 2.59 -0.42
N ALA A 196 -5.96 1.72 -1.42
CA ALA A 196 -7.31 1.28 -1.74
C ALA A 196 -8.04 0.62 -0.55
N VAL A 197 -7.34 -0.14 0.28
CA VAL A 197 -7.92 -0.86 1.43
C VAL A 197 -8.47 0.09 2.50
N SER A 198 -8.01 1.33 2.52
CA SER A 198 -8.51 2.34 3.48
C SER A 198 -9.92 2.86 3.16
N PHE A 199 -10.59 2.38 2.12
CA PHE A 199 -11.98 2.70 1.85
C PHE A 199 -12.93 2.19 2.92
N TRP A 200 -12.65 1.02 3.49
CA TRP A 200 -13.55 0.31 4.39
C TRP A 200 -12.85 -0.09 5.69
N ASP A 201 -12.49 0.94 6.49
CA ASP A 201 -11.88 0.77 7.83
C ASP A 201 -12.77 -0.09 8.76
N ASP A 202 -14.09 -0.03 8.58
CA ASP A 202 -15.05 -0.79 9.36
C ASP A 202 -14.90 -2.32 9.18
N VAL A 203 -14.49 -2.80 8.01
CA VAL A 203 -14.23 -4.22 7.77
C VAL A 203 -13.06 -4.70 8.63
N VAL A 204 -11.96 -3.94 8.62
CA VAL A 204 -10.77 -4.28 9.43
C VAL A 204 -11.09 -4.20 10.93
N ARG A 205 -11.85 -3.19 11.36
CA ARG A 205 -12.32 -3.05 12.76
C ARG A 205 -13.26 -4.17 13.20
N GLY A 206 -13.91 -4.85 12.27
CA GLY A 206 -14.71 -6.05 12.57
C GLY A 206 -13.88 -7.25 12.99
N GLU A 207 -12.60 -7.29 12.61
CA GLU A 207 -11.69 -8.40 12.90
C GLU A 207 -10.65 -8.07 14.00
N PHE A 208 -10.46 -6.79 14.33
CA PHE A 208 -9.44 -6.34 15.29
C PHE A 208 -9.97 -5.33 16.30
N GLU A 209 -9.51 -5.41 17.54
CA GLU A 209 -9.78 -4.42 18.59
C GLU A 209 -8.94 -3.15 18.35
N ILE A 210 -9.49 -2.19 17.60
CA ILE A 210 -8.81 -0.96 17.24
C ILE A 210 -9.43 0.23 17.94
N SER A 211 -8.66 0.96 18.76
CA SER A 211 -9.12 2.18 19.42
C SER A 211 -9.65 3.19 18.39
N LYS A 212 -10.75 3.88 18.77
CA LYS A 212 -11.31 4.99 17.98
C LYS A 212 -10.36 6.16 17.77
N ASP A 213 -9.28 6.25 18.56
CA ASP A 213 -8.26 7.29 18.41
C ASP A 213 -7.34 7.08 17.20
N TYR A 214 -7.39 5.90 16.63
CA TYR A 214 -6.64 5.56 15.42
C TYR A 214 -7.52 5.57 14.18
N ARG A 215 -6.92 5.88 13.04
CA ARG A 215 -7.54 5.77 11.71
C ARG A 215 -6.65 4.97 10.78
N LEU A 216 -7.26 4.22 9.90
CA LEU A 216 -6.55 3.46 8.86
C LEU A 216 -5.88 4.43 7.87
N LEU A 217 -4.58 4.27 7.66
CA LEU A 217 -3.80 5.01 6.66
C LEU A 217 -3.78 4.27 5.34
N CYS A 218 -3.30 3.04 5.35
CA CYS A 218 -3.16 2.18 4.17
C CYS A 218 -2.95 0.73 4.62
N GLY A 219 -2.83 -0.19 3.65
CA GLY A 219 -2.35 -1.55 3.86
C GLY A 219 -0.97 -1.78 3.25
N ILE A 220 -0.35 -2.88 3.62
CA ILE A 220 0.87 -3.42 2.99
C ILE A 220 0.70 -4.93 2.84
N ALA A 221 0.55 -5.38 1.59
CA ALA A 221 0.61 -6.79 1.25
C ALA A 221 2.05 -7.29 1.30
N ILE A 222 2.28 -8.47 1.91
CA ILE A 222 3.60 -9.09 2.06
C ILE A 222 3.54 -10.57 1.71
N GLY A 223 4.54 -11.04 0.98
CA GLY A 223 4.69 -12.44 0.59
C GLY A 223 5.85 -12.66 -0.36
N TYR A 224 6.05 -13.89 -0.78
CA TYR A 224 7.06 -14.21 -1.79
C TYR A 224 6.57 -13.75 -3.17
N PRO A 225 7.37 -12.96 -3.92
CA PRO A 225 6.98 -12.51 -5.25
C PRO A 225 6.90 -13.69 -6.23
N SER A 226 5.88 -13.71 -7.08
CA SER A 226 5.83 -14.64 -8.21
C SER A 226 6.75 -14.19 -9.35
N ASN A 227 6.92 -15.03 -10.37
CA ASN A 227 7.67 -14.70 -11.59
C ASN A 227 6.84 -13.85 -12.58
N SER A 228 5.73 -13.26 -12.16
CA SER A 228 4.89 -12.43 -13.02
C SER A 228 5.65 -11.20 -13.53
N PRO A 229 5.54 -10.85 -14.82
CA PRO A 229 6.21 -9.69 -15.41
C PRO A 229 5.92 -8.37 -14.67
N VAL A 230 4.76 -8.24 -14.02
CA VAL A 230 4.40 -7.05 -13.24
C VAL A 230 5.35 -6.80 -12.07
N ASN A 231 5.97 -7.83 -11.52
CA ASN A 231 6.91 -7.72 -10.41
C ASN A 231 8.29 -7.18 -10.83
N SER A 232 8.60 -7.19 -12.14
CA SER A 232 9.79 -6.55 -12.71
C SER A 232 9.57 -5.07 -13.04
N PHE A 233 8.34 -4.55 -12.87
CA PHE A 233 8.03 -3.16 -13.19
C PHE A 233 8.77 -2.18 -12.29
N GLY A 234 9.59 -1.33 -12.91
CA GLY A 234 10.28 -0.21 -12.27
C GLY A 234 9.63 1.12 -12.63
N ALA A 235 8.87 1.72 -11.72
CA ALA A 235 8.30 3.04 -11.96
C ALA A 235 9.40 4.11 -12.09
N HIS A 236 9.22 5.03 -13.04
CA HIS A 236 10.14 6.16 -13.24
C HIS A 236 10.27 6.99 -11.94
N ARG A 237 11.50 7.45 -11.66
CA ARG A 237 11.82 8.38 -10.56
C ARG A 237 12.13 9.75 -11.14
N ILE A 238 11.78 10.80 -10.39
CA ILE A 238 12.16 12.17 -10.76
C ILE A 238 13.66 12.37 -10.56
N GLY A 239 14.24 13.30 -11.30
CA GLY A 239 15.63 13.70 -11.14
C GLY A 239 15.84 14.67 -9.97
N LEU A 240 17.09 14.91 -9.60
CA LEU A 240 17.46 15.87 -8.55
C LEU A 240 17.02 17.29 -8.86
N ASP A 241 17.00 17.68 -10.13
CA ASP A 241 16.54 18.97 -10.60
C ASP A 241 15.06 19.23 -10.36
N GLU A 242 14.24 18.16 -10.42
CA GLU A 242 12.81 18.23 -10.04
C GLU A 242 12.58 18.14 -8.52
N LEU A 243 13.51 17.51 -7.79
CA LEU A 243 13.42 17.36 -6.33
C LEU A 243 13.79 18.63 -5.58
N LEU A 244 14.78 19.40 -6.08
CA LEU A 244 15.39 20.49 -5.36
C LEU A 244 14.76 21.83 -5.74
N PHE A 245 14.39 22.62 -4.71
CA PHE A 245 14.07 24.03 -4.93
C PHE A 245 15.36 24.85 -5.07
N LYS A 246 15.37 25.76 -6.05
CA LYS A 246 16.48 26.73 -6.20
C LYS A 246 16.37 27.83 -5.17
N ALA A 247 17.49 28.16 -4.53
CA ALA A 247 17.54 29.33 -3.65
C ALA A 247 17.25 30.62 -4.43
N LYS A 248 16.57 31.57 -3.82
CA LYS A 248 16.38 32.90 -4.42
C LYS A 248 17.76 33.59 -4.50
N LYS A 249 18.11 34.09 -5.68
CA LYS A 249 19.24 35.04 -5.77
C LYS A 249 18.84 36.31 -5.00
N ARG A 250 19.69 36.71 -4.05
CA ARG A 250 19.61 38.01 -3.37
C ARG A 250 20.24 39.07 -4.22
#